data_9c16b1ac1f07eb0451d43ecf425c14b0
#
_entry.id   9c16b1ac1f07eb0451d43ecf425c14b0
#
_cell.length_a   1.000
_cell.length_b   1.000
_cell.length_c   1.000
_cell.angle_alpha   90.00
_cell.angle_beta   90.00
_cell.angle_gamma   90.00
#
_symmetry.space_group_name_H-M   'P 1'
#
loop_
_entity.id
_entity.type
_entity.pdbx_description
1 polymer ?
#
loop_
_entity_poly.entity_id
_entity_poly.type
_entity_poly.pdbx_seq_one_letter_code
_entity_poly.pdbx_strand_id
1 'polypeptide(L)'
;MTSTQTVLSLILTLNALLLLFLLPQCTTDAHSLMACKFNAIYNVGDSMSDTGNLVRENSALPFARLPYGETFFKSATGRCSNGLLMIDYIALAVGVPFLHPYLNKDALFLPCLGENFAVAGSTALSTNALAKKNILSPVTNSSLDVQLDWMSSHFNIACFNDQDCVKKHNMKALFMVGEIGGNDYNYAFFQGKPVEEVKAMVPEVVQAIKDAVKRVIGYGAVRVVVPGNFPIGCFPIYLTTFQTNNAAAYDEFHCLKWLNSFSTYHNDKLKQAIEDLRKENPNVIIAYGDYYNAFQWVYQHAPLLGFDVASVQKSCCGAGGYYNFGMTKMCGAPNVPVCPNPEEHISWDGIHLTEKAYQYMAYWLIRDILPKLNCINIV
;
A
#
# COMPACT_ATOMS: atom_id res chain seq x y z
N MET A 1 -48.18 3.66 -37.83
CA MET A 1 -46.74 3.90 -37.61
C MET A 1 -46.41 4.22 -36.12
N THR A 2 -47.05 3.64 -35.15
CA THR A 2 -46.90 4.07 -33.72
C THR A 2 -46.57 2.95 -32.74
N SER A 3 -46.74 1.68 -33.11
CA SER A 3 -46.53 0.58 -32.17
C SER A 3 -45.05 0.16 -32.05
N THR A 4 -44.30 0.11 -33.16
CA THR A 4 -42.91 -0.37 -33.15
C THR A 4 -41.93 0.63 -32.55
N GLN A 5 -42.15 1.92 -32.72
CA GLN A 5 -41.31 2.97 -32.14
C GLN A 5 -41.47 3.05 -30.62
N THR A 6 -42.68 2.82 -30.09
CA THR A 6 -42.96 2.83 -28.67
C THR A 6 -42.34 1.61 -27.97
N VAL A 7 -42.37 0.44 -28.59
CA VAL A 7 -41.76 -0.78 -28.07
C VAL A 7 -40.24 -0.68 -28.07
N LEU A 8 -39.64 -0.11 -29.14
CA LEU A 8 -38.18 0.11 -29.19
C LEU A 8 -37.69 1.11 -28.14
N SER A 9 -38.48 2.18 -27.91
CA SER A 9 -38.16 3.16 -26.85
C SER A 9 -38.27 2.54 -25.45
N LEU A 10 -39.27 1.69 -25.20
CA LEU A 10 -39.39 0.99 -23.91
C LEU A 10 -38.23 0.00 -23.69
N ILE A 11 -37.79 -0.74 -24.70
CA ILE A 11 -36.66 -1.67 -24.59
C ILE A 11 -35.36 -0.91 -24.35
N LEU A 12 -35.13 0.23 -24.98
CA LEU A 12 -33.96 1.07 -24.77
C LEU A 12 -33.94 1.70 -23.37
N THR A 13 -35.10 2.16 -22.86
CA THR A 13 -35.21 2.69 -21.49
C THR A 13 -35.05 1.60 -20.44
N LEU A 14 -35.58 0.39 -20.68
CA LEU A 14 -35.39 -0.75 -19.77
C LEU A 14 -33.94 -1.20 -19.72
N ASN A 15 -33.26 -1.27 -20.86
CA ASN A 15 -31.82 -1.59 -20.91
C ASN A 15 -30.95 -0.49 -20.27
N ALA A 16 -31.29 0.79 -20.44
CA ALA A 16 -30.60 1.90 -19.77
C ALA A 16 -30.81 1.88 -18.26
N LEU A 17 -32.01 1.53 -17.77
CA LEU A 17 -32.28 1.32 -16.35
C LEU A 17 -31.54 0.10 -15.82
N LEU A 18 -31.51 -1.02 -16.54
CA LEU A 18 -30.76 -2.22 -16.15
C LEU A 18 -29.25 -1.96 -16.07
N LEU A 19 -28.71 -1.17 -17.00
CA LEU A 19 -27.30 -0.72 -16.98
C LEU A 19 -27.01 0.20 -15.78
N LEU A 20 -27.94 1.04 -15.36
CA LEU A 20 -27.81 1.88 -14.15
C LEU A 20 -27.79 1.05 -12.84
N PHE A 21 -28.47 -0.12 -12.81
CA PHE A 21 -28.40 -1.06 -11.69
C PHE A 21 -27.16 -1.96 -11.71
N LEU A 22 -26.47 -2.06 -12.85
CA LEU A 22 -25.22 -2.82 -13.01
C LEU A 22 -23.97 -1.96 -12.81
N LEU A 23 -24.11 -0.63 -12.76
CA LEU A 23 -23.00 0.22 -12.31
C LEU A 23 -22.76 -0.06 -10.82
N PRO A 24 -21.56 -0.50 -10.41
CA PRO A 24 -21.26 -0.64 -8.99
C PRO A 24 -21.51 0.74 -8.35
N GLN A 25 -22.45 0.78 -7.38
CA GLN A 25 -22.67 1.99 -6.60
C GLN A 25 -21.40 2.25 -5.78
N CYS A 26 -20.50 3.04 -6.33
CA CYS A 26 -19.21 3.41 -5.75
C CYS A 26 -19.33 4.14 -4.39
N THR A 27 -20.55 4.48 -3.98
CA THR A 27 -20.80 5.29 -2.78
C THR A 27 -21.06 4.48 -1.50
N THR A 28 -21.30 3.16 -1.60
CA THR A 28 -21.60 2.33 -0.41
C THR A 28 -20.36 1.67 0.19
N ASP A 29 -19.27 1.54 -0.56
CA ASP A 29 -18.09 0.78 -0.09
C ASP A 29 -17.13 1.62 0.78
N ALA A 30 -17.15 2.95 0.68
CA ALA A 30 -16.26 3.82 1.46
C ALA A 30 -16.48 3.76 2.98
N HIS A 31 -17.65 3.25 3.44
CA HIS A 31 -17.98 3.12 4.85
C HIS A 31 -18.17 1.66 5.28
N SER A 32 -17.74 0.70 4.48
CA SER A 32 -17.99 -0.72 4.75
C SER A 32 -17.31 -1.23 6.03
N LEU A 33 -16.13 -0.72 6.39
CA LEU A 33 -15.42 -1.10 7.62
C LEU A 33 -15.99 -0.46 8.90
N MET A 34 -16.93 0.48 8.81
CA MET A 34 -17.64 1.02 9.98
C MET A 34 -18.41 -0.06 10.74
N ALA A 35 -18.86 -1.12 10.06
CA ALA A 35 -19.51 -2.27 10.71
C ALA A 35 -18.58 -2.96 11.73
N CYS A 36 -17.28 -2.83 11.60
CA CYS A 36 -16.30 -3.40 12.52
C CYS A 36 -16.17 -2.60 13.82
N LYS A 37 -16.68 -1.36 13.86
CA LYS A 37 -16.62 -0.47 15.02
C LYS A 37 -15.19 -0.27 15.55
N PHE A 38 -14.21 -0.21 14.66
CA PHE A 38 -12.86 0.14 15.06
C PHE A 38 -12.82 1.58 15.57
N ASN A 39 -12.09 1.81 16.64
CA ASN A 39 -11.86 3.15 17.19
C ASN A 39 -10.52 3.75 16.79
N ALA A 40 -9.59 2.93 16.28
CA ALA A 40 -8.25 3.35 15.91
C ALA A 40 -7.68 2.47 14.79
N ILE A 41 -6.69 3.01 14.08
CA ILE A 41 -5.85 2.26 13.16
C ILE A 41 -4.40 2.49 13.56
N TYR A 42 -3.61 1.41 13.70
CA TYR A 42 -2.17 1.45 13.89
C TYR A 42 -1.49 0.83 12.67
N ASN A 43 -0.60 1.60 12.05
CA ASN A 43 0.04 1.21 10.80
C ASN A 43 1.56 1.21 10.92
N VAL A 44 2.20 0.12 10.51
CA VAL A 44 3.63 0.02 10.21
C VAL A 44 3.80 -0.36 8.74
N GLY A 45 4.88 0.07 8.11
CA GLY A 45 5.10 -0.20 6.69
C GLY A 45 6.19 0.68 6.09
N ASP A 46 6.09 0.86 4.79
CA ASP A 46 7.03 1.67 4.02
C ASP A 46 6.34 2.86 3.29
N SER A 47 6.88 3.24 2.12
CA SER A 47 6.38 4.38 1.34
C SER A 47 4.95 4.22 0.83
N MET A 48 4.44 2.99 0.75
CA MET A 48 3.06 2.72 0.32
C MET A 48 2.04 3.21 1.35
N SER A 49 2.48 3.48 2.58
CA SER A 49 1.59 3.94 3.67
C SER A 49 2.18 5.03 4.57
N ASP A 50 3.41 5.54 4.33
CA ASP A 50 4.00 6.64 5.10
C ASP A 50 3.21 7.94 4.90
N THR A 51 2.68 8.51 5.98
CA THR A 51 1.95 9.78 5.96
C THR A 51 2.83 11.00 6.27
N GLY A 52 4.15 10.79 6.36
CA GLY A 52 5.14 11.87 6.49
C GLY A 52 6.21 11.67 7.56
N ASN A 53 6.51 10.44 7.97
CA ASN A 53 7.62 10.17 8.90
C ASN A 53 8.97 10.42 8.24
N LEU A 54 9.19 9.90 7.01
CA LEU A 54 10.48 10.06 6.33
C LEU A 54 10.89 11.53 6.14
N VAL A 55 9.95 12.40 5.77
CA VAL A 55 10.27 13.83 5.58
C VAL A 55 10.58 14.55 6.89
N ARG A 56 10.24 13.96 8.03
CA ARG A 56 10.62 14.43 9.36
C ARG A 56 11.99 13.92 9.78
N GLU A 57 12.42 12.78 9.28
CA GLU A 57 13.81 12.33 9.40
C GLU A 57 14.74 13.16 8.49
N ASN A 58 14.29 13.45 7.25
CA ASN A 58 15.07 14.17 6.26
C ASN A 58 14.18 15.02 5.34
N SER A 59 14.03 16.30 5.66
CA SER A 59 13.24 17.26 4.89
C SER A 59 13.83 17.67 3.55
N ALA A 60 15.07 17.26 3.23
CA ALA A 60 15.69 17.53 1.93
C ALA A 60 15.19 16.60 0.81
N LEU A 61 14.51 15.51 1.16
CA LEU A 61 14.01 14.52 0.20
C LEU A 61 12.88 15.10 -0.68
N PRO A 62 12.71 14.59 -1.90
CA PRO A 62 11.70 15.08 -2.84
C PRO A 62 10.28 15.06 -2.29
N PHE A 63 9.93 14.09 -1.46
CA PHE A 63 8.60 13.91 -0.86
C PHE A 63 8.17 15.07 0.07
N ALA A 64 9.11 15.94 0.47
CA ALA A 64 8.85 17.13 1.27
C ALA A 64 8.40 18.35 0.45
N ARG A 65 8.27 18.23 -0.86
CA ARG A 65 7.92 19.34 -1.76
C ARG A 65 7.01 18.90 -2.90
N LEU A 66 6.30 19.88 -3.49
CA LEU A 66 5.55 19.64 -4.73
C LEU A 66 6.49 19.07 -5.82
N PRO A 67 5.95 18.18 -6.67
CA PRO A 67 4.53 17.91 -6.92
C PRO A 67 3.89 16.83 -6.03
N TYR A 68 4.62 16.24 -5.07
CA TYR A 68 3.99 15.32 -4.12
C TYR A 68 2.88 16.03 -3.33
N GLY A 69 1.70 15.41 -3.25
CA GLY A 69 0.53 15.96 -2.56
C GLY A 69 -0.25 17.02 -3.34
N GLU A 70 0.07 17.28 -4.61
CA GLU A 70 -0.50 18.38 -5.40
C GLU A 70 -2.01 18.24 -5.66
N THR A 71 -2.56 17.00 -5.69
CA THR A 71 -3.97 16.78 -6.03
C THR A 71 -4.89 17.03 -4.85
N PHE A 72 -4.80 16.28 -3.77
CA PHE A 72 -5.70 16.40 -2.62
C PHE A 72 -5.28 17.52 -1.65
N PHE A 73 -4.05 17.44 -1.16
CA PHE A 73 -3.57 18.32 -0.09
C PHE A 73 -3.17 19.72 -0.58
N LYS A 74 -2.90 19.87 -1.89
CA LYS A 74 -2.32 21.10 -2.50
C LYS A 74 -0.97 21.50 -1.88
N SER A 75 -0.35 20.60 -1.15
CA SER A 75 0.93 20.75 -0.47
C SER A 75 1.56 19.38 -0.19
N ALA A 76 2.88 19.34 -0.08
CA ALA A 76 3.56 18.12 0.29
C ALA A 76 3.32 17.75 1.75
N THR A 77 2.96 16.51 1.99
CA THR A 77 2.72 15.95 3.34
C THR A 77 3.74 14.89 3.72
N GLY A 78 4.60 14.49 2.79
CA GLY A 78 5.51 13.35 2.90
C GLY A 78 4.94 12.04 2.33
N ARG A 79 3.68 12.03 1.89
CA ARG A 79 3.11 10.91 1.17
C ARG A 79 3.76 10.75 -0.19
N CYS A 80 4.13 9.53 -0.56
CA CYS A 80 4.72 9.21 -1.85
C CYS A 80 3.62 9.04 -2.93
N SER A 81 2.90 10.12 -3.20
CA SER A 81 1.80 10.19 -4.18
C SER A 81 1.49 11.63 -4.52
N ASN A 82 0.68 11.86 -5.56
CA ASN A 82 0.08 13.18 -5.80
C ASN A 82 -1.03 13.54 -4.78
N GLY A 83 -1.49 12.59 -3.95
CA GLY A 83 -2.53 12.84 -2.95
C GLY A 83 -2.64 11.74 -1.90
N LEU A 84 -3.83 11.18 -1.73
CA LEU A 84 -4.14 10.16 -0.72
C LEU A 84 -3.48 8.81 -1.04
N LEU A 85 -3.13 8.07 0.02
CA LEU A 85 -2.64 6.69 -0.01
C LEU A 85 -3.78 5.71 0.32
N MET A 86 -3.54 4.40 0.13
CA MET A 86 -4.52 3.37 0.54
C MET A 86 -4.90 3.47 2.02
N ILE A 87 -3.96 3.77 2.89
CA ILE A 87 -4.22 3.88 4.33
C ILE A 87 -5.19 5.02 4.67
N ASP A 88 -5.17 6.11 3.89
CA ASP A 88 -6.12 7.21 4.05
C ASP A 88 -7.54 6.77 3.69
N TYR A 89 -7.72 6.02 2.59
CA TYR A 89 -9.02 5.45 2.21
C TYR A 89 -9.52 4.40 3.20
N ILE A 90 -8.62 3.62 3.81
CA ILE A 90 -8.95 2.69 4.89
C ILE A 90 -9.41 3.47 6.12
N ALA A 91 -8.75 4.58 6.47
CA ALA A 91 -9.17 5.45 7.56
C ALA A 91 -10.58 6.02 7.33
N LEU A 92 -10.88 6.49 6.11
CA LEU A 92 -12.22 6.93 5.71
C LEU A 92 -13.25 5.79 5.84
N ALA A 93 -12.92 4.58 5.41
CA ALA A 93 -13.81 3.42 5.47
C ALA A 93 -14.08 2.94 6.90
N VAL A 94 -13.15 3.16 7.81
CA VAL A 94 -13.30 2.90 9.26
C VAL A 94 -14.07 4.04 9.94
N GLY A 95 -14.00 5.26 9.42
CA GLY A 95 -14.61 6.45 10.00
C GLY A 95 -13.72 7.13 11.04
N VAL A 96 -12.40 6.98 10.93
CA VAL A 96 -11.41 7.68 11.76
C VAL A 96 -10.70 8.77 10.94
N PRO A 97 -10.09 9.78 11.58
CA PRO A 97 -9.26 10.77 10.89
C PRO A 97 -8.08 10.13 10.14
N PHE A 98 -7.51 10.85 9.16
CA PHE A 98 -6.24 10.45 8.56
C PHE A 98 -5.17 10.30 9.62
N LEU A 99 -4.38 9.23 9.51
CA LEU A 99 -3.37 8.93 10.51
C LEU A 99 -2.24 9.95 10.48
N HIS A 100 -1.90 10.45 11.67
CA HIS A 100 -0.72 11.31 11.83
C HIS A 100 0.56 10.46 11.76
N PRO A 101 1.63 11.00 11.16
CA PRO A 101 2.93 10.35 11.25
C PRO A 101 3.49 10.50 12.66
N TYR A 102 3.94 9.41 13.26
CA TYR A 102 4.45 9.33 14.64
C TYR A 102 5.52 10.38 14.99
N LEU A 103 6.37 10.72 14.02
CA LEU A 103 7.42 11.74 14.21
C LEU A 103 6.89 13.17 14.18
N ASN A 104 5.59 13.39 13.97
CA ASN A 104 4.98 14.71 14.03
C ASN A 104 4.70 15.13 15.47
N LYS A 105 5.70 15.72 16.12
CA LYS A 105 5.60 16.18 17.52
C LYS A 105 4.71 17.41 17.70
N ASP A 106 4.38 18.11 16.61
CA ASP A 106 3.51 19.29 16.62
C ASP A 106 2.02 18.93 16.51
N ALA A 107 1.70 17.67 16.16
CA ALA A 107 0.34 17.19 16.13
C ALA A 107 -0.21 17.05 17.55
N LEU A 108 -1.50 17.37 17.71
CA LEU A 108 -2.19 17.08 18.96
C LEU A 108 -2.13 15.57 19.20
N PHE A 109 -1.51 15.15 20.32
CA PHE A 109 -1.45 13.74 20.70
C PHE A 109 -2.86 13.25 21.02
N LEU A 110 -3.41 12.42 20.12
CA LEU A 110 -4.73 11.81 20.25
C LEU A 110 -4.58 10.29 20.29
N PRO A 111 -4.13 9.73 21.42
CA PRO A 111 -3.72 8.32 21.50
C PRO A 111 -4.83 7.33 21.18
N CYS A 112 -6.09 7.78 21.17
CA CYS A 112 -7.26 6.92 20.98
C CYS A 112 -7.73 6.80 19.52
N LEU A 113 -7.12 7.50 18.56
CA LEU A 113 -7.57 7.51 17.15
C LEU A 113 -6.66 6.74 16.20
N GLY A 114 -5.51 6.27 16.69
CA GLY A 114 -4.52 5.58 15.89
C GLY A 114 -3.31 6.43 15.52
N GLU A 115 -2.30 5.78 14.94
CA GLU A 115 -1.03 6.40 14.60
C GLU A 115 -0.38 5.70 13.42
N ASN A 116 0.42 6.42 12.64
CA ASN A 116 1.18 5.87 11.53
C ASN A 116 2.68 5.86 11.83
N PHE A 117 3.26 4.67 11.92
CA PHE A 117 4.68 4.45 12.16
C PHE A 117 5.46 4.12 10.88
N ALA A 118 4.76 3.93 9.75
CA ALA A 118 5.39 3.62 8.46
C ALA A 118 6.37 4.71 8.04
N VAL A 119 7.50 4.30 7.46
CA VAL A 119 8.53 5.22 6.96
C VAL A 119 8.91 4.84 5.53
N ALA A 120 8.85 5.78 4.60
CA ALA A 120 9.22 5.53 3.22
C ALA A 120 10.69 5.07 3.12
N GLY A 121 10.93 4.02 2.32
CA GLY A 121 12.23 3.38 2.21
C GLY A 121 12.54 2.34 3.28
N SER A 122 11.65 2.12 4.24
CA SER A 122 11.84 1.12 5.29
C SER A 122 11.90 -0.29 4.76
N THR A 123 12.65 -1.13 5.50
CA THR A 123 12.85 -2.55 5.23
C THR A 123 12.28 -3.40 6.38
N ALA A 124 11.89 -4.63 6.08
CA ALA A 124 11.52 -5.60 7.10
C ALA A 124 12.74 -6.01 7.94
N LEU A 125 13.88 -6.22 7.29
CA LEU A 125 15.15 -6.49 7.96
C LEU A 125 15.80 -5.19 8.45
N SER A 126 16.54 -5.26 9.54
CA SER A 126 17.34 -4.12 9.98
C SER A 126 18.44 -3.77 8.97
N THR A 127 18.85 -2.51 8.93
CA THR A 127 19.96 -2.05 8.08
C THR A 127 21.26 -2.83 8.34
N ASN A 128 21.49 -3.25 9.59
CA ASN A 128 22.63 -4.11 9.94
C ASN A 128 22.53 -5.52 9.34
N ALA A 129 21.32 -6.10 9.28
CA ALA A 129 21.09 -7.40 8.66
C ALA A 129 21.32 -7.34 7.14
N LEU A 130 20.87 -6.28 6.48
CA LEU A 130 21.11 -6.02 5.06
C LEU A 130 22.59 -5.77 4.77
N ALA A 131 23.29 -4.99 5.61
CA ALA A 131 24.72 -4.72 5.46
C ALA A 131 25.57 -5.99 5.51
N LYS A 132 25.21 -6.98 6.37
CA LYS A 132 25.87 -8.29 6.38
C LYS A 132 25.70 -9.08 5.08
N LYS A 133 24.70 -8.76 4.29
CA LYS A 133 24.44 -9.30 2.94
C LYS A 133 25.06 -8.43 1.83
N ASN A 134 25.85 -7.42 2.18
CA ASN A 134 26.37 -6.40 1.28
C ASN A 134 25.26 -5.68 0.50
N ILE A 135 24.19 -5.32 1.21
CA ILE A 135 23.08 -4.53 0.68
C ILE A 135 23.00 -3.25 1.52
N LEU A 136 23.10 -2.10 0.85
CA LEU A 136 22.94 -0.79 1.49
C LEU A 136 21.47 -0.41 1.50
N SER A 137 21.00 0.11 2.64
CA SER A 137 19.69 0.76 2.78
C SER A 137 19.93 2.28 2.85
N PRO A 138 19.82 3.01 1.72
CA PRO A 138 20.32 4.38 1.63
C PRO A 138 19.30 5.44 2.10
N VAL A 139 18.05 5.07 2.35
CA VAL A 139 16.96 6.04 2.55
C VAL A 139 16.72 6.33 4.02
N THR A 140 16.54 5.29 4.84
CA THR A 140 16.26 5.41 6.27
C THR A 140 16.84 4.22 7.05
N ASN A 141 17.07 4.42 8.34
CA ASN A 141 17.40 3.34 9.30
C ASN A 141 16.17 2.83 10.07
N SER A 142 15.00 3.42 9.86
CA SER A 142 13.76 3.12 10.57
C SER A 142 13.08 1.87 10.00
N SER A 143 13.75 0.72 10.17
CA SER A 143 13.24 -0.60 9.81
C SER A 143 11.97 -0.96 10.58
N LEU A 144 11.33 -2.06 10.20
CA LEU A 144 10.12 -2.57 10.85
C LEU A 144 10.28 -2.71 12.38
N ASP A 145 11.42 -3.17 12.86
CA ASP A 145 11.69 -3.25 14.31
C ASP A 145 11.67 -1.89 14.99
N VAL A 146 12.28 -0.87 14.38
CA VAL A 146 12.29 0.51 14.90
C VAL A 146 10.86 1.07 14.97
N GLN A 147 10.06 0.84 13.96
CA GLN A 147 8.65 1.27 13.94
C GLN A 147 7.83 0.59 15.05
N LEU A 148 8.10 -0.68 15.33
CA LEU A 148 7.47 -1.42 16.43
C LEU A 148 7.93 -0.94 17.81
N ASP A 149 9.16 -0.48 17.93
CA ASP A 149 9.65 0.15 19.16
C ASP A 149 8.97 1.51 19.40
N TRP A 150 8.76 2.29 18.34
CA TRP A 150 7.96 3.51 18.41
C TRP A 150 6.50 3.23 18.81
N MET A 151 5.89 2.19 18.21
CA MET A 151 4.53 1.75 18.57
C MET A 151 4.44 1.34 20.05
N SER A 152 5.39 0.59 20.55
CA SER A 152 5.48 0.24 21.98
C SER A 152 5.56 1.48 22.87
N SER A 153 6.43 2.42 22.51
CA SER A 153 6.59 3.68 23.22
C SER A 153 5.31 4.51 23.22
N HIS A 154 4.62 4.58 22.07
CA HIS A 154 3.33 5.25 21.95
C HIS A 154 2.29 4.67 22.92
N PHE A 155 2.14 3.34 22.97
CA PHE A 155 1.18 2.69 23.86
C PHE A 155 1.53 2.89 25.33
N ASN A 156 2.82 2.83 25.70
CA ASN A 156 3.26 3.06 27.06
C ASN A 156 2.94 4.48 27.52
N ILE A 157 3.09 5.49 26.65
CA ILE A 157 2.73 6.88 26.95
C ILE A 157 1.20 7.02 27.04
N ALA A 158 0.45 6.47 26.10
CA ALA A 158 -1.00 6.57 26.01
C ALA A 158 -1.72 5.96 27.22
N CYS A 159 -1.15 4.91 27.78
CA CYS A 159 -1.71 4.15 28.91
C CYS A 159 -0.90 4.29 30.21
N PHE A 160 0.01 5.27 30.32
CA PHE A 160 0.83 5.48 31.51
C PHE A 160 1.53 4.19 32.02
N ASN A 161 2.03 3.38 31.09
CA ASN A 161 2.65 2.06 31.32
C ASN A 161 1.71 0.97 31.89
N ASP A 162 0.39 1.19 31.89
CA ASP A 162 -0.59 0.18 32.28
C ASP A 162 -0.87 -0.77 31.11
N GLN A 163 -0.39 -2.02 31.21
CA GLN A 163 -0.53 -3.03 30.16
C GLN A 163 -1.97 -3.52 29.95
N ASP A 164 -2.81 -3.47 30.97
CA ASP A 164 -4.24 -3.81 30.84
C ASP A 164 -5.00 -2.72 30.08
N CYS A 165 -4.64 -1.45 30.30
CA CYS A 165 -5.11 -0.34 29.48
C CYS A 165 -4.71 -0.54 28.01
N VAL A 166 -3.44 -0.83 27.72
CA VAL A 166 -2.93 -1.06 26.35
C VAL A 166 -3.74 -2.16 25.67
N LYS A 167 -3.91 -3.31 26.32
CA LYS A 167 -4.69 -4.43 25.74
C LYS A 167 -6.13 -4.07 25.48
N LYS A 168 -6.83 -3.46 26.44
CA LYS A 168 -8.23 -3.06 26.29
C LYS A 168 -8.42 -2.06 25.14
N HIS A 169 -7.50 -1.12 25.01
CA HIS A 169 -7.51 -0.13 23.93
C HIS A 169 -7.34 -0.79 22.57
N ASN A 170 -6.35 -1.66 22.43
CA ASN A 170 -5.93 -2.26 21.17
C ASN A 170 -6.89 -3.36 20.67
N MET A 171 -7.71 -3.95 21.53
CA MET A 171 -8.74 -4.92 21.14
C MET A 171 -9.74 -4.38 20.11
N LYS A 172 -9.98 -3.05 20.10
CA LYS A 172 -10.90 -2.37 19.17
C LYS A 172 -10.20 -1.64 18.04
N ALA A 173 -8.90 -1.85 17.88
CA ALA A 173 -8.13 -1.24 16.82
C ALA A 173 -7.93 -2.19 15.64
N LEU A 174 -7.77 -1.61 14.44
CA LEU A 174 -7.26 -2.30 13.27
C LEU A 174 -5.75 -2.10 13.20
N PHE A 175 -5.00 -3.20 13.09
CA PHE A 175 -3.55 -3.16 12.88
C PHE A 175 -3.23 -3.49 11.41
N MET A 176 -2.53 -2.58 10.74
CA MET A 176 -1.98 -2.78 9.41
C MET A 176 -0.47 -3.04 9.55
N VAL A 177 -0.01 -4.26 9.27
CA VAL A 177 1.39 -4.68 9.40
C VAL A 177 1.98 -4.86 8.00
N GLY A 178 2.41 -3.75 7.42
CA GLY A 178 2.92 -3.69 6.04
C GLY A 178 2.02 -2.81 5.12
N GLU A 179 2.23 -2.73 3.82
CA GLU A 179 3.23 -3.52 3.08
C GLU A 179 4.64 -3.17 3.57
N ILE A 180 5.47 -4.17 3.66
CA ILE A 180 6.87 -4.07 4.09
C ILE A 180 7.66 -5.28 3.56
N GLY A 181 8.93 -5.10 3.26
CA GLY A 181 9.80 -6.13 2.70
C GLY A 181 10.09 -5.89 1.20
N GLY A 182 9.28 -5.09 0.52
CA GLY A 182 9.54 -4.67 -0.85
C GLY A 182 10.90 -3.99 -1.00
N ASN A 183 11.26 -3.10 -0.07
CA ASN A 183 12.54 -2.38 -0.11
C ASN A 183 13.75 -3.27 0.17
N ASP A 184 13.63 -4.32 0.94
CA ASP A 184 14.70 -5.31 1.13
C ASP A 184 15.15 -5.88 -0.23
N TYR A 185 14.19 -6.17 -1.10
CA TYR A 185 14.43 -6.69 -2.44
C TYR A 185 14.81 -5.59 -3.44
N ASN A 186 14.18 -4.41 -3.36
CA ASN A 186 14.47 -3.26 -4.21
C ASN A 186 15.94 -2.89 -4.11
N TYR A 187 16.44 -2.72 -2.88
CA TYR A 187 17.85 -2.37 -2.67
C TYR A 187 18.80 -3.46 -3.18
N ALA A 188 18.45 -4.74 -2.99
CA ALA A 188 19.25 -5.83 -3.52
C ALA A 188 19.27 -5.85 -5.05
N PHE A 189 18.12 -5.77 -5.72
CA PHE A 189 18.04 -5.78 -7.17
C PHE A 189 18.75 -4.58 -7.82
N PHE A 190 18.54 -3.36 -7.29
CA PHE A 190 19.15 -2.16 -7.86
C PHE A 190 20.63 -2.02 -7.54
N GLN A 191 21.17 -2.81 -6.62
CA GLN A 191 22.60 -2.98 -6.38
C GLN A 191 23.19 -4.18 -7.12
N GLY A 192 22.43 -4.77 -8.05
CA GLY A 192 22.90 -5.80 -8.98
C GLY A 192 22.98 -7.21 -8.41
N LYS A 193 22.30 -7.49 -7.29
CA LYS A 193 22.23 -8.84 -6.75
C LYS A 193 21.47 -9.78 -7.71
N PRO A 194 21.99 -11.01 -7.95
CA PRO A 194 21.29 -12.00 -8.76
C PRO A 194 19.94 -12.38 -8.14
N VAL A 195 18.96 -12.70 -8.98
CA VAL A 195 17.61 -13.05 -8.52
C VAL A 195 17.58 -14.21 -7.52
N GLU A 196 18.45 -15.20 -7.67
CA GLU A 196 18.54 -16.33 -6.74
C GLU A 196 19.04 -15.91 -5.35
N GLU A 197 19.98 -14.96 -5.28
CA GLU A 197 20.44 -14.38 -4.02
C GLU A 197 19.32 -13.59 -3.32
N VAL A 198 18.58 -12.77 -4.08
CA VAL A 198 17.44 -12.02 -3.55
C VAL A 198 16.31 -12.95 -3.12
N LYS A 199 16.04 -14.02 -3.89
CA LYS A 199 15.04 -15.02 -3.55
C LYS A 199 15.39 -15.80 -2.26
N ALA A 200 16.69 -16.01 -2.00
CA ALA A 200 17.16 -16.63 -0.77
C ALA A 200 16.90 -15.77 0.48
N MET A 201 16.67 -14.45 0.33
CA MET A 201 16.32 -13.54 1.44
C MET A 201 14.86 -13.68 1.88
N VAL A 202 13.97 -14.17 1.01
CA VAL A 202 12.51 -14.18 1.26
C VAL A 202 12.12 -14.86 2.57
N PRO A 203 12.67 -16.03 2.96
CA PRO A 203 12.32 -16.63 4.24
C PRO A 203 12.65 -15.76 5.45
N GLU A 204 13.75 -15.02 5.42
CA GLU A 204 14.19 -14.14 6.51
C GLU A 204 13.31 -12.88 6.59
N VAL A 205 12.98 -12.28 5.44
CA VAL A 205 12.07 -11.13 5.35
C VAL A 205 10.67 -11.52 5.86
N VAL A 206 10.14 -12.68 5.43
CA VAL A 206 8.83 -13.17 5.88
C VAL A 206 8.85 -13.50 7.37
N GLN A 207 9.97 -14.00 7.90
CA GLN A 207 10.11 -14.25 9.34
C GLN A 207 10.07 -12.94 10.14
N ALA A 208 10.73 -11.88 9.66
CA ALA A 208 10.66 -10.56 10.31
C ALA A 208 9.22 -10.02 10.35
N ILE A 209 8.45 -10.18 9.26
CA ILE A 209 7.03 -9.81 9.22
C ILE A 209 6.21 -10.68 10.21
N LYS A 210 6.47 -11.99 10.25
CA LYS A 210 5.81 -12.91 11.21
C LYS A 210 6.07 -12.47 12.66
N ASP A 211 7.29 -12.09 12.99
CA ASP A 211 7.67 -11.64 14.31
C ASP A 211 7.05 -10.28 14.67
N ALA A 212 6.92 -9.37 13.68
CA ALA A 212 6.19 -8.12 13.84
C ALA A 212 4.71 -8.35 14.18
N VAL A 213 4.04 -9.28 13.49
CA VAL A 213 2.65 -9.66 13.81
C VAL A 213 2.55 -10.22 15.24
N LYS A 214 3.50 -11.06 15.67
CA LYS A 214 3.55 -11.55 17.07
C LYS A 214 3.69 -10.40 18.07
N ARG A 215 4.52 -9.40 17.78
CA ARG A 215 4.68 -8.22 18.64
C ARG A 215 3.38 -7.43 18.78
N VAL A 216 2.67 -7.15 17.68
CA VAL A 216 1.40 -6.39 17.77
C VAL A 216 0.30 -7.19 18.46
N ILE A 217 0.29 -8.53 18.33
CA ILE A 217 -0.59 -9.41 19.10
C ILE A 217 -0.25 -9.30 20.60
N GLY A 218 1.04 -9.26 20.94
CA GLY A 218 1.52 -9.03 22.31
C GLY A 218 1.05 -7.70 22.90
N TYR A 219 0.84 -6.68 22.08
CA TYR A 219 0.25 -5.39 22.47
C TYR A 219 -1.28 -5.42 22.59
N GLY A 220 -1.93 -6.56 22.32
CA GLY A 220 -3.39 -6.73 22.44
C GLY A 220 -4.16 -6.62 21.13
N ALA A 221 -3.49 -6.65 19.97
CA ALA A 221 -4.16 -6.68 18.68
C ALA A 221 -5.01 -7.95 18.52
N VAL A 222 -6.27 -7.78 18.11
CA VAL A 222 -7.19 -8.88 17.77
C VAL A 222 -7.65 -8.85 16.31
N ARG A 223 -7.33 -7.78 15.59
CA ARG A 223 -7.60 -7.61 14.15
C ARG A 223 -6.36 -7.09 13.47
N VAL A 224 -5.73 -7.94 12.66
CA VAL A 224 -4.48 -7.64 11.96
C VAL A 224 -4.65 -7.90 10.48
N VAL A 225 -4.25 -6.95 9.64
CA VAL A 225 -4.14 -7.12 8.19
C VAL A 225 -2.66 -7.10 7.84
N VAL A 226 -2.21 -8.10 7.09
CA VAL A 226 -0.82 -8.23 6.65
C VAL A 226 -0.82 -8.19 5.12
N PRO A 227 -0.48 -7.05 4.50
CA PRO A 227 -0.40 -6.91 3.06
C PRO A 227 0.73 -7.73 2.45
N GLY A 228 0.46 -8.31 1.27
CA GLY A 228 1.47 -8.92 0.41
C GLY A 228 2.10 -7.90 -0.54
N ASN A 229 3.18 -8.33 -1.19
CA ASN A 229 3.91 -7.52 -2.15
C ASN A 229 3.15 -7.36 -3.47
N PHE A 230 3.40 -6.26 -4.17
CA PHE A 230 2.83 -5.91 -5.48
C PHE A 230 3.41 -6.76 -6.62
N PRO A 231 2.77 -6.79 -7.82
CA PRO A 231 3.37 -7.32 -9.04
C PRO A 231 4.44 -6.35 -9.58
N ILE A 232 5.62 -6.37 -8.96
CA ILE A 232 6.69 -5.37 -9.20
C ILE A 232 7.19 -5.36 -10.63
N GLY A 233 6.99 -6.44 -11.39
CA GLY A 233 7.32 -6.50 -12.80
C GLY A 233 6.52 -5.54 -13.68
N CYS A 234 5.44 -4.93 -13.15
CA CYS A 234 4.61 -3.94 -13.85
C CYS A 234 5.05 -2.50 -13.57
N PHE A 235 5.94 -2.26 -12.62
CA PHE A 235 6.31 -0.92 -12.20
C PHE A 235 7.34 -0.29 -13.15
N PRO A 236 7.19 1.00 -13.52
CA PRO A 236 8.10 1.71 -14.43
C PRO A 236 9.57 1.59 -14.06
N ILE A 237 9.91 1.64 -12.77
CA ILE A 237 11.29 1.51 -12.30
C ILE A 237 11.89 0.15 -12.70
N TYR A 238 11.16 -0.94 -12.53
CA TYR A 238 11.61 -2.28 -12.90
C TYR A 238 11.60 -2.51 -14.41
N LEU A 239 10.54 -2.04 -15.08
CA LEU A 239 10.43 -2.10 -16.54
C LEU A 239 11.55 -1.35 -17.22
N THR A 240 12.00 -0.20 -16.66
CA THR A 240 13.14 0.57 -17.19
C THR A 240 14.48 -0.12 -16.89
N THR A 241 14.68 -0.60 -15.65
CA THR A 241 15.97 -1.14 -15.22
C THR A 241 16.27 -2.50 -15.86
N PHE A 242 15.25 -3.33 -16.03
CA PHE A 242 15.38 -4.71 -16.55
C PHE A 242 14.78 -4.88 -17.95
N GLN A 243 14.66 -3.80 -18.69
CA GLN A 243 14.14 -3.83 -20.07
C GLN A 243 14.92 -4.80 -20.95
N THR A 244 14.21 -5.58 -21.76
CA THR A 244 14.82 -6.51 -22.72
C THR A 244 14.03 -6.55 -24.01
N ASN A 245 14.71 -6.87 -25.11
CA ASN A 245 14.07 -7.06 -26.42
C ASN A 245 13.42 -8.46 -26.57
N ASN A 246 13.58 -9.33 -25.59
CA ASN A 246 12.92 -10.66 -25.59
C ASN A 246 11.45 -10.53 -25.20
N ALA A 247 10.55 -10.56 -26.18
CA ALA A 247 9.11 -10.48 -25.94
C ALA A 247 8.57 -11.59 -25.00
N ALA A 248 9.23 -12.77 -24.96
CA ALA A 248 8.83 -13.86 -24.09
C ALA A 248 9.07 -13.57 -22.58
N ALA A 249 9.88 -12.55 -22.25
CA ALA A 249 10.12 -12.10 -20.88
C ALA A 249 8.90 -11.37 -20.26
N TYR A 250 7.95 -10.94 -21.09
CA TYR A 250 6.79 -10.17 -20.67
C TYR A 250 5.51 -11.01 -20.73
N ASP A 251 4.58 -10.71 -19.83
CA ASP A 251 3.21 -11.28 -19.83
C ASP A 251 2.29 -10.50 -20.80
N GLU A 252 1.00 -10.85 -20.81
CA GLU A 252 -0.03 -10.22 -21.64
C GLU A 252 -0.26 -8.74 -21.32
N PHE A 253 0.17 -8.27 -20.16
CA PHE A 253 0.13 -6.87 -19.74
C PHE A 253 1.47 -6.15 -19.94
N HIS A 254 2.41 -6.78 -20.63
CA HIS A 254 3.78 -6.29 -20.80
C HIS A 254 4.55 -6.06 -19.48
N CYS A 255 4.21 -6.79 -18.42
CA CYS A 255 4.95 -6.82 -17.17
C CYS A 255 6.05 -7.90 -17.21
N LEU A 256 7.16 -7.70 -16.51
CA LEU A 256 8.27 -8.65 -16.43
C LEU A 256 7.86 -9.90 -15.62
N LYS A 257 7.69 -11.04 -16.30
CA LYS A 257 7.21 -12.31 -15.70
C LYS A 257 8.03 -12.75 -14.51
N TRP A 258 9.37 -12.68 -14.62
CA TRP A 258 10.25 -13.20 -13.58
C TRP A 258 10.13 -12.40 -12.27
N LEU A 259 9.92 -11.09 -12.36
CA LEU A 259 9.68 -10.23 -11.19
C LEU A 259 8.31 -10.49 -10.56
N ASN A 260 7.27 -10.67 -11.39
CA ASN A 260 5.95 -11.05 -10.90
C ASN A 260 5.97 -12.44 -10.24
N SER A 261 6.73 -13.39 -10.81
CA SER A 261 6.94 -14.70 -10.17
C SER A 261 7.70 -14.60 -8.86
N PHE A 262 8.67 -13.68 -8.75
CA PHE A 262 9.35 -13.40 -7.49
C PHE A 262 8.38 -12.86 -6.43
N SER A 263 7.54 -11.87 -6.79
CA SER A 263 6.51 -11.33 -5.88
C SER A 263 5.52 -12.40 -5.42
N THR A 264 5.08 -13.27 -6.34
CA THR A 264 4.21 -14.41 -6.02
C THR A 264 4.88 -15.36 -5.04
N TYR A 265 6.16 -15.66 -5.23
CA TYR A 265 6.93 -16.52 -4.31
C TYR A 265 6.99 -15.94 -2.89
N HIS A 266 7.26 -14.60 -2.76
CA HIS A 266 7.19 -13.93 -1.47
C HIS A 266 5.79 -14.04 -0.85
N ASN A 267 4.75 -13.74 -1.62
CA ASN A 267 3.37 -13.75 -1.16
C ASN A 267 2.91 -15.14 -0.70
N ASP A 268 3.34 -16.21 -1.37
CA ASP A 268 3.03 -17.58 -0.96
C ASP A 268 3.71 -17.95 0.36
N LYS A 269 4.96 -17.52 0.57
CA LYS A 269 5.66 -17.71 1.85
C LYS A 269 4.98 -16.89 2.97
N LEU A 270 4.54 -15.66 2.68
CA LEU A 270 3.83 -14.84 3.64
C LEU A 270 2.46 -15.43 4.01
N LYS A 271 1.69 -15.93 3.04
CA LYS A 271 0.43 -16.63 3.29
C LYS A 271 0.62 -17.84 4.19
N GLN A 272 1.68 -18.64 3.94
CA GLN A 272 2.01 -19.76 4.81
C GLN A 272 2.33 -19.32 6.25
N ALA A 273 3.11 -18.25 6.41
CA ALA A 273 3.42 -17.68 7.73
C ALA A 273 2.16 -17.17 8.45
N ILE A 274 1.21 -16.56 7.71
CA ILE A 274 -0.08 -16.13 8.26
C ILE A 274 -0.92 -17.35 8.72
N GLU A 275 -0.94 -18.43 7.98
CA GLU A 275 -1.64 -19.66 8.42
C GLU A 275 -1.04 -20.24 9.70
N ASP A 276 0.28 -20.22 9.84
CA ASP A 276 0.95 -20.66 11.07
C ASP A 276 0.59 -19.73 12.25
N LEU A 277 0.61 -18.41 12.03
CA LEU A 277 0.21 -17.42 13.04
C LEU A 277 -1.25 -17.61 13.50
N ARG A 278 -2.18 -17.93 12.59
CA ARG A 278 -3.58 -18.22 12.90
C ARG A 278 -3.72 -19.44 13.81
N LYS A 279 -2.94 -20.50 13.57
CA LYS A 279 -2.90 -21.69 14.42
C LYS A 279 -2.32 -21.38 15.81
N GLU A 280 -1.26 -20.58 15.84
CA GLU A 280 -0.61 -20.15 17.09
C GLU A 280 -1.51 -19.20 17.92
N ASN A 281 -2.43 -18.44 17.27
CA ASN A 281 -3.23 -17.39 17.88
C ASN A 281 -4.72 -17.49 17.49
N PRO A 282 -5.45 -18.53 17.92
CA PRO A 282 -6.82 -18.81 17.43
C PRO A 282 -7.86 -17.72 17.77
N ASN A 283 -7.57 -16.87 18.74
CA ASN A 283 -8.45 -15.76 19.15
C ASN A 283 -8.15 -14.44 18.41
N VAL A 284 -7.18 -14.43 17.50
CA VAL A 284 -6.79 -13.25 16.71
C VAL A 284 -7.15 -13.48 15.25
N ILE A 285 -7.80 -12.50 14.65
CA ILE A 285 -8.10 -12.51 13.23
C ILE A 285 -6.93 -11.86 12.49
N ILE A 286 -6.25 -12.65 11.67
CA ILE A 286 -5.12 -12.20 10.85
C ILE A 286 -5.53 -12.36 9.39
N ALA A 287 -5.79 -11.27 8.70
CA ALA A 287 -6.17 -11.25 7.30
C ALA A 287 -4.97 -10.96 6.39
N TYR A 288 -4.82 -11.74 5.32
CA TYR A 288 -3.90 -11.40 4.24
C TYR A 288 -4.54 -10.29 3.40
N GLY A 289 -3.83 -9.18 3.22
CA GLY A 289 -4.21 -8.08 2.34
C GLY A 289 -3.61 -8.31 0.94
N ASP A 290 -4.45 -8.62 -0.03
CA ASP A 290 -4.00 -9.05 -1.36
C ASP A 290 -3.69 -7.86 -2.27
N TYR A 291 -2.58 -7.17 -2.02
CA TYR A 291 -2.13 -6.03 -2.84
C TYR A 291 -1.77 -6.44 -4.26
N TYR A 292 -1.28 -7.67 -4.45
CA TYR A 292 -0.95 -8.20 -5.77
C TYR A 292 -2.18 -8.22 -6.69
N ASN A 293 -3.24 -8.89 -6.24
CA ASN A 293 -4.46 -9.01 -7.03
C ASN A 293 -5.25 -7.68 -7.10
N ALA A 294 -5.21 -6.84 -6.05
CA ALA A 294 -5.79 -5.50 -6.09
C ALA A 294 -5.15 -4.65 -7.19
N PHE A 295 -3.82 -4.65 -7.30
CA PHE A 295 -3.13 -3.93 -8.37
C PHE A 295 -3.42 -4.53 -9.74
N GLN A 296 -3.37 -5.86 -9.87
CA GLN A 296 -3.69 -6.53 -11.14
C GLN A 296 -5.10 -6.22 -11.60
N TRP A 297 -6.06 -6.18 -10.68
CA TRP A 297 -7.44 -5.82 -11.00
C TRP A 297 -7.53 -4.39 -11.56
N VAL A 298 -6.86 -3.41 -10.93
CA VAL A 298 -6.79 -2.03 -11.46
C VAL A 298 -6.17 -2.03 -12.85
N TYR A 299 -5.12 -2.78 -13.06
CA TYR A 299 -4.41 -2.86 -14.32
C TYR A 299 -5.25 -3.45 -15.44
N GLN A 300 -5.93 -4.58 -15.17
CA GLN A 300 -6.82 -5.27 -16.12
C GLN A 300 -8.04 -4.43 -16.51
N HIS A 301 -8.53 -3.60 -15.59
CA HIS A 301 -9.71 -2.78 -15.79
C HIS A 301 -9.38 -1.30 -16.06
N ALA A 302 -8.12 -0.98 -16.31
CA ALA A 302 -7.63 0.39 -16.43
C ALA A 302 -8.50 1.28 -17.36
N PRO A 303 -8.91 0.85 -18.58
CA PRO A 303 -9.78 1.67 -19.45
C PRO A 303 -11.16 1.94 -18.83
N LEU A 304 -11.74 0.94 -18.16
CA LEU A 304 -13.06 1.08 -17.51
C LEU A 304 -13.00 1.99 -16.29
N LEU A 305 -11.85 2.04 -15.64
CA LEU A 305 -11.58 2.89 -14.49
C LEU A 305 -11.15 4.32 -14.88
N GLY A 306 -11.07 4.60 -16.19
CA GLY A 306 -10.72 5.91 -16.73
C GLY A 306 -9.22 6.22 -16.67
N PHE A 307 -8.36 5.18 -16.76
CA PHE A 307 -6.93 5.33 -17.03
C PHE A 307 -6.66 5.27 -18.53
N ASP A 308 -5.70 6.07 -18.99
CA ASP A 308 -5.27 6.03 -20.39
C ASP A 308 -4.40 4.81 -20.65
N VAL A 309 -4.82 3.95 -21.58
CA VAL A 309 -4.12 2.71 -21.95
C VAL A 309 -2.66 2.96 -22.37
N ALA A 310 -2.40 4.08 -23.06
CA ALA A 310 -1.05 4.44 -23.48
C ALA A 310 -0.14 4.90 -22.33
N SER A 311 -0.72 5.19 -21.16
CA SER A 311 -0.05 5.74 -19.99
C SER A 311 0.00 4.77 -18.78
N VAL A 312 -0.66 3.61 -18.89
CA VAL A 312 -0.76 2.61 -17.78
C VAL A 312 0.60 2.23 -17.19
N GLN A 313 1.64 2.11 -18.04
CA GLN A 313 3.01 1.77 -17.63
C GLN A 313 3.95 2.97 -17.55
N LYS A 314 3.44 4.20 -17.62
CA LYS A 314 4.28 5.39 -17.56
C LYS A 314 4.10 6.12 -16.25
N SER A 315 5.21 6.64 -15.72
CA SER A 315 5.16 7.57 -14.59
C SER A 315 4.49 8.87 -15.01
N CYS A 316 3.58 9.39 -14.20
CA CYS A 316 3.01 10.72 -14.41
C CYS A 316 4.05 11.81 -14.11
N CYS A 317 4.79 11.66 -13.02
CA CYS A 317 5.89 12.53 -12.64
C CYS A 317 7.21 11.80 -12.86
N GLY A 318 7.92 12.17 -13.91
CA GLY A 318 9.18 11.52 -14.29
C GLY A 318 9.68 11.97 -15.64
N ALA A 319 10.85 11.49 -16.01
CA ALA A 319 11.44 11.75 -17.31
C ALA A 319 12.38 10.62 -17.75
N GLY A 320 12.32 10.28 -19.02
CA GLY A 320 13.24 9.35 -19.67
C GLY A 320 12.60 8.04 -20.11
N GLY A 321 13.10 7.53 -21.23
CA GLY A 321 12.73 6.23 -21.78
C GLY A 321 11.25 6.06 -22.15
N TYR A 322 10.88 4.82 -22.41
CA TYR A 322 9.52 4.47 -22.81
C TYR A 322 8.50 4.61 -21.66
N TYR A 323 8.96 4.36 -20.42
CA TYR A 323 8.12 4.34 -19.22
C TYR A 323 8.07 5.68 -18.47
N ASN A 324 8.60 6.76 -19.09
CA ASN A 324 8.72 8.08 -18.47
C ASN A 324 9.39 8.04 -17.09
N PHE A 325 10.42 7.19 -16.94
CA PHE A 325 11.18 6.99 -15.72
C PHE A 325 12.68 6.92 -15.99
N GLY A 326 13.47 7.52 -15.11
CA GLY A 326 14.94 7.42 -15.13
C GLY A 326 15.51 7.70 -13.74
N MET A 327 16.44 6.85 -13.29
CA MET A 327 17.06 6.95 -11.95
C MET A 327 17.74 8.30 -11.67
N THR A 328 18.15 9.03 -12.70
CA THR A 328 18.79 10.36 -12.58
C THR A 328 17.82 11.52 -12.73
N LYS A 329 16.54 11.25 -13.09
CA LYS A 329 15.49 12.25 -13.33
C LYS A 329 14.21 11.82 -12.65
N MET A 330 14.30 11.58 -11.35
CA MET A 330 13.17 11.16 -10.54
C MET A 330 12.23 12.35 -10.24
N CYS A 331 10.97 12.05 -9.95
CA CYS A 331 9.95 13.03 -9.58
C CYS A 331 10.44 13.97 -8.46
N GLY A 332 10.11 15.25 -8.57
CA GLY A 332 10.55 16.29 -7.64
C GLY A 332 11.98 16.82 -7.88
N ALA A 333 12.74 16.24 -8.82
CA ALA A 333 14.01 16.82 -9.26
C ALA A 333 13.77 18.05 -10.17
N PRO A 334 14.71 19.00 -10.26
CA PRO A 334 14.58 20.16 -11.13
C PRO A 334 14.32 19.76 -12.60
N ASN A 335 13.38 20.44 -13.25
CA ASN A 335 13.00 20.22 -14.65
C ASN A 335 12.47 18.83 -14.97
N VAL A 336 12.01 18.07 -14.00
CA VAL A 336 11.25 16.83 -14.22
C VAL A 336 9.78 17.18 -14.40
N PRO A 337 9.18 16.84 -15.55
CA PRO A 337 7.79 17.18 -15.82
C PRO A 337 6.81 16.33 -15.03
N VAL A 338 5.62 16.89 -14.81
CA VAL A 338 4.43 16.18 -14.34
C VAL A 338 3.45 16.09 -15.49
N CYS A 339 2.78 14.98 -15.63
CA CYS A 339 1.72 14.82 -16.62
C CYS A 339 0.55 15.80 -16.34
N PRO A 340 -0.18 16.25 -17.38
CA PRO A 340 -1.28 17.20 -17.18
C PRO A 340 -2.47 16.60 -16.42
N ASN A 341 -2.68 15.27 -16.56
CA ASN A 341 -3.82 14.55 -16.00
C ASN A 341 -3.33 13.35 -15.15
N PRO A 342 -2.98 13.54 -13.89
CA PRO A 342 -2.57 12.43 -13.00
C PRO A 342 -3.62 11.32 -12.88
N GLU A 343 -4.89 11.65 -13.04
CA GLU A 343 -6.01 10.70 -12.98
C GLU A 343 -6.04 9.69 -14.13
N GLU A 344 -5.29 9.92 -15.21
CA GLU A 344 -5.16 9.01 -16.33
C GLU A 344 -3.98 8.03 -16.19
N HIS A 345 -3.18 8.17 -15.14
CA HIS A 345 -2.00 7.35 -14.88
C HIS A 345 -2.19 6.46 -13.65
N ILE A 346 -1.65 5.23 -13.70
CA ILE A 346 -1.57 4.35 -12.52
C ILE A 346 -0.34 4.69 -11.67
N SER A 347 0.82 4.85 -12.32
CA SER A 347 2.06 5.18 -11.61
C SER A 347 2.23 6.69 -11.48
N TRP A 348 2.54 7.15 -10.26
CA TRP A 348 2.89 8.53 -9.98
C TRP A 348 4.34 8.84 -10.41
N ASP A 349 5.30 8.20 -9.76
CA ASP A 349 6.72 8.54 -9.88
C ASP A 349 7.61 7.38 -10.39
N GLY A 350 6.97 6.28 -10.83
CA GLY A 350 7.64 5.08 -11.32
C GLY A 350 7.78 3.97 -10.28
N ILE A 351 7.54 4.28 -9.01
CA ILE A 351 7.55 3.36 -7.87
C ILE A 351 6.18 3.36 -7.19
N HIS A 352 5.65 4.56 -6.92
CA HIS A 352 4.42 4.78 -6.19
C HIS A 352 3.25 5.04 -7.13
N LEU A 353 2.04 4.91 -6.61
CA LEU A 353 0.82 5.04 -7.39
C LEU A 353 0.26 6.47 -7.31
N THR A 354 -0.58 6.81 -8.28
CA THR A 354 -1.41 8.01 -8.20
C THR A 354 -2.50 7.84 -7.14
N GLU A 355 -3.03 8.97 -6.65
CA GLU A 355 -4.15 8.98 -5.72
C GLU A 355 -5.32 8.12 -6.22
N LYS A 356 -5.70 8.27 -7.51
CA LYS A 356 -6.79 7.50 -8.12
C LYS A 356 -6.51 5.99 -8.14
N ALA A 357 -5.27 5.58 -8.44
CA ALA A 357 -4.91 4.17 -8.43
C ALA A 357 -4.94 3.60 -7.00
N TYR A 358 -4.44 4.33 -6.01
CA TYR A 358 -4.58 3.96 -4.60
C TYR A 358 -6.03 3.87 -4.15
N GLN A 359 -6.91 4.75 -4.63
CA GLN A 359 -8.35 4.72 -4.35
C GLN A 359 -8.99 3.41 -4.81
N TYR A 360 -8.78 3.03 -6.06
CA TYR A 360 -9.34 1.80 -6.60
C TYR A 360 -8.77 0.54 -5.94
N MET A 361 -7.47 0.54 -5.65
CA MET A 361 -6.87 -0.56 -4.88
C MET A 361 -7.47 -0.66 -3.48
N ALA A 362 -7.65 0.46 -2.79
CA ALA A 362 -8.26 0.49 -1.46
C ALA A 362 -9.69 -0.05 -1.48
N TYR A 363 -10.51 0.33 -2.46
CA TYR A 363 -11.86 -0.19 -2.61
C TYR A 363 -11.88 -1.70 -2.82
N TRP A 364 -11.00 -2.20 -3.69
CA TRP A 364 -10.87 -3.64 -3.90
C TRP A 364 -10.45 -4.35 -2.63
N LEU A 365 -9.41 -3.84 -1.96
CA LEU A 365 -8.87 -4.40 -0.73
C LEU A 365 -9.88 -4.43 0.40
N ILE A 366 -10.63 -3.33 0.62
CA ILE A 366 -11.66 -3.25 1.66
C ILE A 366 -12.72 -4.33 1.46
N ARG A 367 -13.17 -4.56 0.22
CA ARG A 367 -14.12 -5.62 -0.11
C ARG A 367 -13.54 -7.02 0.15
N ASP A 368 -12.26 -7.22 -0.13
CA ASP A 368 -11.55 -8.49 0.09
C ASP A 368 -11.35 -8.79 1.58
N ILE A 369 -10.95 -7.79 2.39
CA ILE A 369 -10.64 -8.00 3.81
C ILE A 369 -11.88 -7.99 4.72
N LEU A 370 -12.93 -7.27 4.38
CA LEU A 370 -14.12 -7.10 5.23
C LEU A 370 -14.73 -8.45 5.70
N PRO A 371 -14.99 -9.43 4.83
CA PRO A 371 -15.51 -10.73 5.27
C PRO A 371 -14.49 -11.50 6.12
N LYS A 372 -13.18 -11.29 5.89
CA LYS A 372 -12.11 -11.95 6.63
C LYS A 372 -11.95 -11.41 8.06
N LEU A 373 -12.35 -10.16 8.30
CA LEU A 373 -12.22 -9.49 9.60
C LEU A 373 -13.32 -9.89 10.60
N ASN A 374 -14.33 -10.66 10.18
CA ASN A 374 -15.41 -11.17 11.05
C ASN A 374 -16.09 -10.08 11.90
N CYS A 375 -16.42 -8.94 11.27
CA CYS A 375 -16.92 -7.76 11.97
C CYS A 375 -18.38 -7.90 12.48
N ILE A 376 -19.13 -8.84 11.95
CA ILE A 376 -20.59 -8.99 12.25
C ILE A 376 -20.85 -9.70 13.58
N ASN A 377 -19.85 -10.37 14.17
CA ASN A 377 -20.00 -11.16 15.39
C ASN A 377 -19.48 -10.47 16.66
N ILE A 378 -19.30 -9.14 16.63
CA ILE A 378 -18.92 -8.37 17.82
C ILE A 378 -20.20 -7.87 18.49
N VAL A 379 -20.85 -8.74 19.27
CA VAL A 379 -21.93 -8.39 20.21
C VAL A 379 -21.32 -8.17 21.58
#